data_d2f66e54a2fd9b667371692414a121e8
#
_entry.id   d2f66e54a2fd9b667371692414a121e8
#
_cell.length_a   1.000
_cell.length_b   1.000
_cell.length_c   1.000
_cell.angle_alpha   90.00
_cell.angle_beta   90.00
_cell.angle_gamma   90.00
#
_symmetry.space_group_name_H-M   'P 1'
#
loop_
_entity.id
_entity.type
_entity.pdbx_description
1 polymer ?
#
loop_
_entity_poly.entity_id
_entity_poly.type
_entity_poly.pdbx_seq_one_letter_code
_entity_poly.pdbx_strand_id
1 'polypeptide(L)'
;NPAEQPLLQADGLGIRMAKRWLFRNLGFSLSRGDFLAVVGPSGSGKTTLLRSLTGELKSDEGSVRNLAQGLLPCGTIFQDLQLANGARAIQNALSGSLGRHGTLETLFGFPASEKSSSLELLERLGLADKGDQWTSTLSRGERQRLAIARTLLAAPRVLLADEPVASLDQDWANSVLSLLKEKQSQRKGALVCVLHDVEQVERHATHQLTLSEEESDGWSFRKV
;
A
#
# COMPACT_ATOMS: atom_id res chain seq x y z
N ASN A 1 17.95 19.68 -8.49
CA ASN A 1 16.51 19.98 -8.56
C ASN A 1 15.83 19.35 -7.34
N PRO A 2 15.16 20.10 -6.42
CA PRO A 2 14.53 19.53 -5.23
C PRO A 2 13.37 18.56 -5.56
N ALA A 3 13.01 18.40 -6.84
CA ALA A 3 11.95 17.51 -7.30
C ALA A 3 12.33 16.01 -7.35
N GLU A 4 13.60 15.69 -7.19
CA GLU A 4 14.12 14.34 -7.45
C GLU A 4 14.67 13.59 -6.20
N GLN A 5 14.42 14.07 -4.99
CA GLN A 5 14.83 13.29 -3.83
C GLN A 5 13.95 12.05 -3.71
N PRO A 6 14.55 10.85 -3.68
CA PRO A 6 13.81 9.61 -3.54
C PRO A 6 13.06 9.58 -2.20
N LEU A 7 11.89 8.96 -2.21
CA LEU A 7 11.11 8.68 -1.00
C LEU A 7 11.42 7.29 -0.42
N LEU A 8 11.72 6.34 -1.30
CA LEU A 8 12.06 4.96 -0.95
C LEU A 8 13.18 4.49 -1.87
N GLN A 9 14.20 3.86 -1.29
CA GLN A 9 15.32 3.32 -2.05
C GLN A 9 15.69 1.95 -1.53
N ALA A 10 15.88 1.00 -2.44
CA ALA A 10 16.46 -0.30 -2.18
C ALA A 10 17.84 -0.35 -2.86
N ASP A 11 18.87 -0.73 -2.10
CA ASP A 11 20.26 -0.78 -2.56
C ASP A 11 20.82 -2.19 -2.36
N GLY A 12 21.03 -2.93 -3.46
CA GLY A 12 21.62 -4.26 -3.45
C GLY A 12 20.87 -5.27 -2.59
N LEU A 13 19.53 -5.13 -2.50
CA LEU A 13 18.71 -5.93 -1.60
C LEU A 13 18.71 -7.39 -1.99
N GLY A 14 19.03 -8.29 -1.05
CA GLY A 14 18.99 -9.72 -1.24
C GLY A 14 18.22 -10.40 -0.10
N ILE A 15 17.35 -11.34 -0.47
CA ILE A 15 16.57 -12.12 0.50
C ILE A 15 16.62 -13.60 0.13
N ARG A 16 16.94 -14.43 1.13
CA ARG A 16 16.89 -15.88 1.05
C ARG A 16 15.73 -16.44 1.82
N MET A 17 15.12 -17.48 1.27
CA MET A 17 14.16 -18.31 1.98
C MET A 17 14.70 -19.75 2.00
N ALA A 18 14.94 -20.28 3.18
CA ALA A 18 15.68 -21.51 3.40
C ALA A 18 17.09 -21.46 2.76
N LYS A 19 17.36 -22.23 1.70
CA LYS A 19 18.68 -22.26 1.01
C LYS A 19 18.68 -21.57 -0.35
N ARG A 20 17.56 -20.95 -0.75
CA ARG A 20 17.38 -20.35 -2.07
C ARG A 20 17.22 -18.84 -1.98
N TRP A 21 17.87 -18.11 -2.89
CA TRP A 21 17.59 -16.69 -3.10
C TRP A 21 16.24 -16.52 -3.77
N LEU A 22 15.41 -15.65 -3.23
CA LEU A 22 14.21 -15.16 -3.91
C LEU A 22 14.59 -14.10 -4.94
N PHE A 23 15.47 -13.21 -4.54
CA PHE A 23 16.13 -12.22 -5.38
C PHE A 23 17.42 -11.76 -4.70
N ARG A 24 18.35 -11.23 -5.50
CA ARG A 24 19.64 -10.74 -5.04
C ARG A 24 20.03 -9.47 -5.78
N ASN A 25 20.84 -8.62 -5.15
CA ASN A 25 21.32 -7.37 -5.75
C ASN A 25 20.19 -6.46 -6.29
N LEU A 26 18.97 -6.56 -5.72
CA LEU A 26 17.81 -5.80 -6.17
C LEU A 26 17.99 -4.33 -5.81
N GLY A 27 17.86 -3.45 -6.80
CA GLY A 27 18.01 -2.02 -6.63
C GLY A 27 16.96 -1.21 -7.39
N PHE A 28 16.32 -0.28 -6.71
CA PHE A 28 15.45 0.73 -7.31
C PHE A 28 15.32 1.95 -6.42
N SER A 29 14.82 3.03 -7.00
CA SER A 29 14.54 4.28 -6.30
C SER A 29 13.19 4.82 -6.74
N LEU A 30 12.34 5.20 -5.77
CA LEU A 30 11.03 5.78 -6.02
C LEU A 30 10.99 7.22 -5.53
N SER A 31 10.56 8.10 -6.41
CA SER A 31 10.37 9.52 -6.19
C SER A 31 8.89 9.87 -6.02
N ARG A 32 8.60 11.15 -5.86
CA ARG A 32 7.24 11.66 -5.73
C ARG A 32 6.43 11.40 -7.01
N GLY A 33 5.26 10.80 -6.85
CA GLY A 33 4.35 10.47 -7.95
C GLY A 33 4.64 9.13 -8.61
N ASP A 34 5.71 8.43 -8.22
CA ASP A 34 5.99 7.10 -8.75
C ASP A 34 4.96 6.08 -8.26
N PHE A 35 4.54 5.24 -9.18
CA PHE A 35 3.74 4.05 -8.94
C PHE A 35 4.50 2.82 -9.44
N LEU A 36 5.07 2.05 -8.52
CA LEU A 36 5.74 0.79 -8.80
C LEU A 36 4.75 -0.37 -8.71
N ALA A 37 4.53 -1.06 -9.82
CA ALA A 37 3.87 -2.35 -9.83
C ALA A 37 4.88 -3.46 -9.59
N VAL A 38 4.64 -4.33 -8.60
CA VAL A 38 5.41 -5.54 -8.34
C VAL A 38 4.65 -6.72 -8.89
N VAL A 39 5.22 -7.42 -9.86
CA VAL A 39 4.61 -8.56 -10.54
C VAL A 39 5.49 -9.80 -10.44
N GLY A 40 4.92 -10.97 -10.70
CA GLY A 40 5.63 -12.24 -10.70
C GLY A 40 4.73 -13.40 -10.27
N PRO A 41 5.17 -14.65 -10.46
CA PRO A 41 4.41 -15.83 -10.09
C PRO A 41 4.16 -15.93 -8.58
N SER A 42 3.21 -16.77 -8.19
CA SER A 42 3.01 -17.08 -6.77
C SER A 42 4.29 -17.67 -6.17
N GLY A 43 4.67 -17.24 -4.98
CA GLY A 43 5.89 -17.68 -4.31
C GLY A 43 7.18 -16.99 -4.76
N SER A 44 7.15 -16.05 -5.72
CA SER A 44 8.36 -15.32 -6.17
C SER A 44 8.92 -14.33 -5.15
N GLY A 45 8.25 -14.12 -4.01
CA GLY A 45 8.76 -13.24 -2.96
C GLY A 45 8.15 -11.83 -2.93
N LYS A 46 7.05 -11.56 -3.64
CA LYS A 46 6.40 -10.23 -3.68
C LYS A 46 6.03 -9.70 -2.30
N THR A 47 5.30 -10.48 -1.51
CA THR A 47 4.95 -10.14 -0.11
C THR A 47 6.21 -9.99 0.76
N THR A 48 7.22 -10.83 0.54
CA THR A 48 8.50 -10.78 1.24
C THR A 48 9.25 -9.49 0.93
N LEU A 49 9.26 -9.07 -0.32
CA LEU A 49 9.80 -7.77 -0.73
C LEU A 49 9.07 -6.63 -0.02
N LEU A 50 7.73 -6.61 -0.03
CA LEU A 50 6.97 -5.56 0.64
C LEU A 50 7.31 -5.48 2.13
N ARG A 51 7.39 -6.62 2.83
CA ARG A 51 7.78 -6.67 4.26
C ARG A 51 9.20 -6.19 4.50
N SER A 52 10.10 -6.40 3.54
CA SER A 52 11.45 -5.87 3.62
C SER A 52 11.46 -4.35 3.43
N LEU A 53 10.64 -3.82 2.53
CA LEU A 53 10.49 -2.38 2.30
C LEU A 53 9.88 -1.65 3.51
N THR A 54 9.06 -2.31 4.32
CA THR A 54 8.53 -1.76 5.59
C THR A 54 9.52 -1.85 6.75
N GLY A 55 10.56 -2.67 6.61
CA GLY A 55 11.49 -3.00 7.70
C GLY A 55 10.98 -4.10 8.65
N GLU A 56 9.80 -4.70 8.38
CA GLU A 56 9.29 -5.84 9.15
C GLU A 56 10.16 -7.10 8.96
N LEU A 57 10.77 -7.24 7.79
CA LEU A 57 11.69 -8.31 7.48
C LEU A 57 13.07 -7.71 7.19
N LYS A 58 14.09 -8.19 7.91
CA LYS A 58 15.47 -7.82 7.64
C LYS A 58 15.98 -8.56 6.40
N SER A 59 16.62 -7.84 5.49
CA SER A 59 17.31 -8.43 4.35
C SER A 59 18.56 -9.20 4.75
N ASP A 60 18.93 -10.20 3.95
CA ASP A 60 20.22 -10.92 4.10
C ASP A 60 21.38 -10.08 3.53
N GLU A 61 21.14 -9.34 2.44
CA GLU A 61 22.10 -8.44 1.79
C GLU A 61 21.43 -7.09 1.47
N GLY A 62 22.26 -6.04 1.37
CA GLY A 62 21.81 -4.70 1.01
C GLY A 62 21.01 -3.97 2.08
N SER A 63 20.32 -2.94 1.67
CA SER A 63 19.54 -2.10 2.60
C SER A 63 18.35 -1.43 1.94
N VAL A 64 17.36 -1.10 2.75
CA VAL A 64 16.22 -0.25 2.38
C VAL A 64 16.33 1.05 3.14
N ARG A 65 16.20 2.16 2.43
CA ARG A 65 16.13 3.50 3.02
C ARG A 65 14.77 4.13 2.73
N ASN A 66 13.99 4.34 3.79
CA ASN A 66 12.80 5.17 3.71
C ASN A 66 13.22 6.61 4.01
N LEU A 67 13.21 7.45 2.99
CA LEU A 67 13.63 8.85 3.04
C LEU A 67 12.43 9.80 3.11
N ALA A 68 11.21 9.24 3.13
CA ALA A 68 9.99 10.00 3.26
C ALA A 68 9.93 10.68 4.64
N GLN A 69 9.62 11.96 4.63
CA GLN A 69 9.43 12.74 5.85
C GLN A 69 7.93 12.87 6.15
N GLY A 70 7.57 13.01 7.41
CA GLY A 70 6.20 13.21 7.87
C GLY A 70 5.82 12.31 9.04
N LEU A 71 4.59 12.46 9.53
CA LEU A 71 4.07 11.71 10.68
C LEU A 71 3.98 10.21 10.41
N LEU A 72 3.66 9.82 9.18
CA LEU A 72 3.64 8.43 8.74
C LEU A 72 4.44 8.29 7.45
N PRO A 73 5.75 8.00 7.55
CA PRO A 73 6.61 7.84 6.38
C PRO A 73 6.17 6.71 5.45
N CYS A 74 5.67 5.60 6.02
CA CYS A 74 5.23 4.42 5.28
C CYS A 74 3.91 3.88 5.85
N GLY A 75 3.00 3.43 4.99
CA GLY A 75 1.78 2.73 5.37
C GLY A 75 1.58 1.51 4.48
N THR A 76 0.91 0.49 5.02
CA THR A 76 0.71 -0.79 4.32
C THR A 76 -0.75 -1.20 4.28
N ILE A 77 -1.21 -1.62 3.10
CA ILE A 77 -2.43 -2.41 2.94
C ILE A 77 -2.00 -3.86 2.87
N PHE A 78 -2.29 -4.61 3.94
CA PHE A 78 -1.94 -6.03 4.06
C PHE A 78 -2.99 -6.91 3.41
N GLN A 79 -2.58 -8.09 2.97
CA GLN A 79 -3.48 -9.11 2.43
C GLN A 79 -4.49 -9.62 3.47
N ASP A 80 -4.12 -9.68 4.74
CA ASP A 80 -4.98 -10.08 5.88
C ASP A 80 -5.87 -8.95 6.42
N LEU A 81 -5.82 -7.75 5.80
CA LEU A 81 -6.61 -6.54 6.05
C LEU A 81 -6.50 -5.95 7.47
N GLN A 82 -6.16 -6.71 8.48
CA GLN A 82 -5.97 -6.31 9.90
C GLN A 82 -7.08 -5.39 10.45
N LEU A 83 -8.34 -5.64 10.09
CA LEU A 83 -9.50 -4.88 10.56
C LEU A 83 -10.00 -5.40 11.92
N ALA A 84 -10.48 -4.47 12.75
CA ALA A 84 -11.13 -4.82 14.01
C ALA A 84 -12.57 -5.33 13.73
N ASN A 85 -12.78 -6.65 13.76
CA ASN A 85 -14.07 -7.27 13.47
C ASN A 85 -15.20 -6.83 14.41
N GLY A 86 -14.86 -6.50 15.67
CA GLY A 86 -15.79 -6.01 16.70
C GLY A 86 -16.03 -4.51 16.67
N ALA A 87 -15.60 -3.80 15.63
CA ALA A 87 -15.84 -2.39 15.44
C ALA A 87 -16.73 -2.12 14.22
N ARG A 88 -17.39 -0.97 14.19
CA ARG A 88 -18.15 -0.50 13.02
C ARG A 88 -17.20 -0.08 11.89
N ALA A 89 -17.68 -0.11 10.65
CA ALA A 89 -16.88 0.26 9.49
C ALA A 89 -16.29 1.69 9.61
N ILE A 90 -17.10 2.67 10.02
CA ILE A 90 -16.64 4.04 10.24
C ILE A 90 -15.52 4.13 11.31
N GLN A 91 -15.60 3.31 12.36
CA GLN A 91 -14.59 3.29 13.42
C GLN A 91 -13.27 2.70 12.92
N ASN A 92 -13.34 1.62 12.11
CA ASN A 92 -12.17 1.07 11.44
C ASN A 92 -11.52 2.10 10.50
N ALA A 93 -12.31 2.80 9.68
CA ALA A 93 -11.79 3.82 8.79
C ALA A 93 -11.10 4.94 9.61
N LEU A 94 -11.78 5.51 10.61
CA LEU A 94 -11.26 6.57 11.49
C LEU A 94 -10.00 6.15 12.26
N SER A 95 -9.84 4.86 12.60
CA SER A 95 -8.64 4.39 13.28
C SER A 95 -7.35 4.66 12.49
N GLY A 96 -7.45 4.79 11.15
CA GLY A 96 -6.32 5.19 10.31
C GLY A 96 -5.75 6.58 10.65
N SER A 97 -6.58 7.51 11.13
CA SER A 97 -6.15 8.86 11.47
C SER A 97 -5.55 8.99 12.88
N LEU A 98 -5.60 7.95 13.73
CA LEU A 98 -5.13 8.00 15.12
C LEU A 98 -3.68 8.48 15.24
N GLY A 99 -2.79 8.03 14.36
CA GLY A 99 -1.39 8.44 14.39
C GLY A 99 -1.12 9.92 14.08
N ARG A 100 -2.14 10.65 13.61
CA ARG A 100 -2.06 12.08 13.27
C ARG A 100 -2.56 13.01 14.38
N HIS A 101 -3.21 12.44 15.38
CA HIS A 101 -3.83 13.18 16.49
C HIS A 101 -3.25 12.75 17.83
N GLY A 102 -3.24 13.68 18.77
CA GLY A 102 -2.85 13.39 20.14
C GLY A 102 -3.87 12.46 20.83
N THR A 103 -3.37 11.65 21.79
CA THR A 103 -4.22 10.72 22.56
C THR A 103 -5.38 11.41 23.26
N LEU A 104 -5.18 12.63 23.74
CA LEU A 104 -6.24 13.43 24.40
C LEU A 104 -7.32 13.91 23.44
N GLU A 105 -6.95 14.25 22.19
CA GLU A 105 -7.91 14.70 21.18
C GLU A 105 -8.87 13.57 20.77
N THR A 106 -8.34 12.36 20.65
CA THR A 106 -9.12 11.18 20.23
C THR A 106 -9.93 10.54 21.36
N LEU A 107 -9.58 10.81 22.62
CA LEU A 107 -10.32 10.29 23.78
C LEU A 107 -11.76 10.84 23.85
N PHE A 108 -11.98 12.08 23.41
CA PHE A 108 -13.31 12.72 23.33
C PHE A 108 -13.98 12.58 21.97
N GLY A 109 -13.38 11.83 21.05
CA GLY A 109 -13.87 11.56 19.70
C GLY A 109 -13.00 12.18 18.62
N PHE A 110 -13.21 11.75 17.39
CA PHE A 110 -12.45 12.28 16.24
C PHE A 110 -12.93 13.68 15.85
N PRO A 111 -12.03 14.56 15.38
CA PRO A 111 -12.38 15.85 14.82
C PRO A 111 -13.43 15.73 13.69
N ALA A 112 -14.28 16.75 13.54
CA ALA A 112 -15.31 16.75 12.51
C ALA A 112 -14.74 16.63 11.08
N SER A 113 -13.55 17.19 10.83
CA SER A 113 -12.83 17.07 9.57
C SER A 113 -12.43 15.63 9.24
N GLU A 114 -12.00 14.83 10.26
CA GLU A 114 -11.66 13.42 10.06
C GLU A 114 -12.90 12.58 9.76
N LYS A 115 -14.01 12.87 10.46
CA LYS A 115 -15.29 12.20 10.19
C LYS A 115 -15.76 12.49 8.77
N SER A 116 -15.69 13.75 8.32
CA SER A 116 -16.04 14.14 6.96
C SER A 116 -15.15 13.45 5.92
N SER A 117 -13.83 13.46 6.12
CA SER A 117 -12.88 12.77 5.23
C SER A 117 -13.11 11.26 5.19
N SER A 118 -13.48 10.67 6.34
CA SER A 118 -13.81 9.24 6.42
C SER A 118 -15.06 8.90 5.62
N LEU A 119 -16.12 9.70 5.77
CA LEU A 119 -17.37 9.50 5.03
C LEU A 119 -17.17 9.67 3.52
N GLU A 120 -16.42 10.69 3.09
CA GLU A 120 -16.05 10.88 1.67
C GLU A 120 -15.30 9.67 1.10
N LEU A 121 -14.33 9.13 1.84
CA LEU A 121 -13.59 7.95 1.40
C LEU A 121 -14.48 6.70 1.36
N LEU A 122 -15.34 6.50 2.35
CA LEU A 122 -16.30 5.40 2.35
C LEU A 122 -17.25 5.49 1.16
N GLU A 123 -17.75 6.69 0.83
CA GLU A 123 -18.60 6.92 -0.35
C GLU A 123 -17.85 6.58 -1.65
N ARG A 124 -16.63 7.10 -1.84
CA ARG A 124 -15.79 6.81 -3.01
C ARG A 124 -15.43 5.33 -3.17
N LEU A 125 -15.46 4.59 -2.08
CA LEU A 125 -15.20 3.14 -2.04
C LEU A 125 -16.49 2.30 -2.01
N GLY A 126 -17.68 2.91 -2.26
CA GLY A 126 -18.96 2.23 -2.31
C GLY A 126 -19.41 1.64 -0.97
N LEU A 127 -19.09 2.33 0.13
CA LEU A 127 -19.41 1.92 1.49
C LEU A 127 -20.21 3.00 2.25
N ALA A 128 -20.85 3.92 1.54
CA ALA A 128 -21.58 5.06 2.14
C ALA A 128 -22.66 4.58 3.13
N ASP A 129 -23.41 3.54 2.77
CA ASP A 129 -24.49 2.93 3.57
C ASP A 129 -24.01 1.89 4.59
N LYS A 130 -22.69 1.62 4.64
CA LYS A 130 -22.06 0.59 5.48
C LYS A 130 -21.39 1.13 6.74
N GLY A 131 -21.26 2.45 6.88
CA GLY A 131 -20.50 3.09 7.95
C GLY A 131 -20.86 2.58 9.35
N ASP A 132 -22.16 2.36 9.62
CA ASP A 132 -22.68 1.88 10.90
C ASP A 132 -22.74 0.35 11.04
N GLN A 133 -22.42 -0.39 9.99
CA GLN A 133 -22.41 -1.87 10.05
C GLN A 133 -21.18 -2.38 10.78
N TRP A 134 -21.33 -3.53 11.45
CA TRP A 134 -20.22 -4.25 12.04
C TRP A 134 -19.28 -4.77 10.95
N THR A 135 -18.00 -4.58 11.11
CA THR A 135 -17.00 -5.02 10.12
C THR A 135 -17.06 -6.52 9.84
N SER A 136 -17.43 -7.31 10.84
CA SER A 136 -17.63 -8.78 10.72
C SER A 136 -18.75 -9.16 9.75
N THR A 137 -19.73 -8.29 9.50
CA THR A 137 -20.86 -8.55 8.59
C THR A 137 -20.60 -8.13 7.14
N LEU A 138 -19.49 -7.42 6.89
CA LEU A 138 -19.10 -7.00 5.55
C LEU A 138 -18.57 -8.18 4.71
N SER A 139 -18.87 -8.18 3.43
CA SER A 139 -18.26 -9.09 2.45
C SER A 139 -16.74 -8.91 2.38
N ARG A 140 -16.03 -9.88 1.78
CA ARG A 140 -14.57 -9.80 1.62
C ARG A 140 -14.15 -8.55 0.83
N GLY A 141 -14.82 -8.24 -0.28
CA GLY A 141 -14.54 -7.05 -1.10
C GLY A 141 -14.82 -5.74 -0.33
N GLU A 142 -15.93 -5.67 0.44
CA GLU A 142 -16.24 -4.51 1.29
C GLU A 142 -15.18 -4.33 2.38
N ARG A 143 -14.74 -5.39 3.03
CA ARG A 143 -13.64 -5.34 4.01
C ARG A 143 -12.33 -4.88 3.37
N GLN A 144 -12.04 -5.32 2.15
CA GLN A 144 -10.85 -4.86 1.43
C GLN A 144 -10.90 -3.35 1.15
N ARG A 145 -12.03 -2.85 0.64
CA ARG A 145 -12.24 -1.41 0.42
C ARG A 145 -12.20 -0.61 1.74
N LEU A 146 -12.70 -1.16 2.83
CA LEU A 146 -12.61 -0.54 4.16
C LEU A 146 -11.16 -0.44 4.66
N ALA A 147 -10.33 -1.47 4.47
CA ALA A 147 -8.91 -1.44 4.81
C ALA A 147 -8.16 -0.37 3.99
N ILE A 148 -8.53 -0.19 2.73
CA ILE A 148 -8.01 0.89 1.88
C ILE A 148 -8.40 2.25 2.44
N ALA A 149 -9.68 2.47 2.81
CA ALA A 149 -10.13 3.71 3.43
C ALA A 149 -9.33 4.05 4.68
N ARG A 150 -9.15 3.08 5.58
CA ARG A 150 -8.35 3.23 6.80
C ARG A 150 -6.92 3.65 6.50
N THR A 151 -6.27 2.97 5.56
CA THR A 151 -4.87 3.29 5.22
C THR A 151 -4.74 4.64 4.53
N LEU A 152 -5.70 5.01 3.69
CA LEU A 152 -5.72 6.34 3.08
C LEU A 152 -5.95 7.45 4.12
N LEU A 153 -6.74 7.21 5.17
CA LEU A 153 -6.89 8.18 6.28
C LEU A 153 -5.61 8.35 7.10
N ALA A 154 -4.78 7.31 7.21
CA ALA A 154 -3.47 7.42 7.84
C ALA A 154 -2.51 8.38 7.08
N ALA A 155 -2.80 8.66 5.82
CA ALA A 155 -2.07 9.60 4.97
C ALA A 155 -0.55 9.32 4.83
N PRO A 156 -0.12 8.07 4.54
CA PRO A 156 1.30 7.76 4.40
C PRO A 156 1.92 8.45 3.18
N ARG A 157 3.23 8.76 3.27
CA ARG A 157 4.00 9.30 2.14
C ARG A 157 4.41 8.22 1.15
N VAL A 158 4.72 7.03 1.63
CA VAL A 158 4.92 5.83 0.83
C VAL A 158 3.84 4.83 1.19
N LEU A 159 3.06 4.40 0.22
CA LEU A 159 2.01 3.42 0.40
C LEU A 159 2.42 2.11 -0.26
N LEU A 160 2.46 1.05 0.53
CA LEU A 160 2.71 -0.32 0.07
C LEU A 160 1.41 -1.10 0.11
N ALA A 161 1.05 -1.80 -0.95
CA ALA A 161 -0.20 -2.52 -1.05
C ALA A 161 0.01 -3.94 -1.59
N ASP A 162 -0.28 -4.94 -0.75
CA ASP A 162 -0.17 -6.34 -1.12
C ASP A 162 -1.52 -6.83 -1.66
N GLU A 163 -1.61 -6.94 -2.98
CA GLU A 163 -2.80 -7.37 -3.72
C GLU A 163 -4.08 -6.57 -3.36
N PRO A 164 -4.06 -5.22 -3.39
CA PRO A 164 -5.16 -4.41 -2.85
C PRO A 164 -6.48 -4.56 -3.60
N VAL A 165 -6.47 -5.17 -4.79
CA VAL A 165 -7.65 -5.31 -5.68
C VAL A 165 -7.98 -6.75 -6.04
N ALA A 166 -7.29 -7.75 -5.46
CA ALA A 166 -7.42 -9.17 -5.84
C ALA A 166 -8.82 -9.78 -5.65
N SER A 167 -9.66 -9.21 -4.77
CA SER A 167 -11.04 -9.69 -4.52
C SER A 167 -12.12 -8.76 -5.10
N LEU A 168 -11.75 -7.87 -6.01
CA LEU A 168 -12.64 -6.90 -6.64
C LEU A 168 -12.84 -7.29 -8.14
N ASP A 169 -14.01 -6.95 -8.68
CA ASP A 169 -14.21 -6.95 -10.14
C ASP A 169 -13.35 -5.87 -10.82
N GLN A 170 -13.27 -5.92 -12.14
CA GLN A 170 -12.37 -5.08 -12.92
C GLN A 170 -12.67 -3.57 -12.78
N ASP A 171 -13.94 -3.20 -12.69
CA ASP A 171 -14.35 -1.80 -12.58
C ASP A 171 -13.96 -1.23 -11.20
N TRP A 172 -14.24 -1.98 -10.14
CA TRP A 172 -13.82 -1.62 -8.80
C TRP A 172 -12.29 -1.61 -8.65
N ALA A 173 -11.60 -2.59 -9.23
CA ALA A 173 -10.14 -2.64 -9.21
C ALA A 173 -9.52 -1.39 -9.83
N ASN A 174 -9.97 -0.99 -11.02
CA ASN A 174 -9.52 0.23 -11.70
C ASN A 174 -9.86 1.50 -10.91
N SER A 175 -11.06 1.58 -10.34
CA SER A 175 -11.49 2.71 -9.51
C SER A 175 -10.63 2.87 -8.27
N VAL A 176 -10.32 1.77 -7.58
CA VAL A 176 -9.46 1.74 -6.39
C VAL A 176 -8.02 2.13 -6.75
N LEU A 177 -7.42 1.56 -7.80
CA LEU A 177 -6.06 1.91 -8.21
C LEU A 177 -5.95 3.39 -8.60
N SER A 178 -6.95 3.93 -9.30
CA SER A 178 -7.04 5.36 -9.62
C SER A 178 -7.10 6.21 -8.34
N LEU A 179 -7.90 5.82 -7.36
CA LEU A 179 -8.02 6.51 -6.07
C LEU A 179 -6.69 6.49 -5.30
N LEU A 180 -6.01 5.34 -5.23
CA LEU A 180 -4.71 5.21 -4.58
C LEU A 180 -3.67 6.13 -5.24
N LYS A 181 -3.60 6.10 -6.57
CA LYS A 181 -2.70 6.95 -7.36
C LYS A 181 -2.99 8.44 -7.14
N GLU A 182 -4.26 8.85 -7.20
CA GLU A 182 -4.70 10.23 -6.97
C GLU A 182 -4.29 10.72 -5.57
N LYS A 183 -4.61 9.94 -4.52
CA LYS A 183 -4.31 10.33 -3.13
C LYS A 183 -2.80 10.40 -2.87
N GLN A 184 -2.00 9.51 -3.46
CA GLN A 184 -0.53 9.59 -3.35
C GLN A 184 0.03 10.79 -4.13
N SER A 185 -0.48 11.09 -5.31
CA SER A 185 -0.08 12.27 -6.07
C SER A 185 -0.37 13.57 -5.30
N GLN A 186 -1.58 13.72 -4.75
CA GLN A 186 -1.96 14.88 -3.91
C GLN A 186 -1.01 15.09 -2.73
N ARG A 187 -0.51 14.00 -2.14
CA ARG A 187 0.44 14.02 -1.01
C ARG A 187 1.90 14.14 -1.42
N LYS A 188 2.19 14.20 -2.73
CA LYS A 188 3.55 14.10 -3.27
C LYS A 188 4.26 12.84 -2.73
N GLY A 189 3.53 11.74 -2.63
CA GLY A 189 3.96 10.43 -2.15
C GLY A 189 4.35 9.50 -3.29
N ALA A 190 4.65 8.25 -2.93
CA ALA A 190 4.89 7.13 -3.85
C ALA A 190 4.00 5.94 -3.51
N LEU A 191 3.74 5.08 -4.49
CA LEU A 191 2.90 3.90 -4.37
C LEU A 191 3.65 2.65 -4.85
N VAL A 192 3.58 1.58 -4.08
CA VAL A 192 4.05 0.24 -4.47
C VAL A 192 2.87 -0.72 -4.35
N CYS A 193 2.47 -1.37 -5.44
CA CYS A 193 1.39 -2.34 -5.45
C CYS A 193 1.83 -3.68 -6.03
N VAL A 194 1.51 -4.76 -5.34
CA VAL A 194 1.52 -6.09 -5.95
C VAL A 194 0.28 -6.22 -6.84
N LEU A 195 0.50 -6.46 -8.12
CA LEU A 195 -0.55 -6.62 -9.12
C LEU A 195 -0.34 -7.91 -9.92
N HIS A 196 -1.42 -8.48 -10.44
CA HIS A 196 -1.40 -9.70 -11.26
C HIS A 196 -1.87 -9.46 -12.70
N ASP A 197 -2.61 -8.38 -12.93
CA ASP A 197 -3.19 -8.05 -14.21
C ASP A 197 -2.28 -7.08 -14.97
N VAL A 198 -1.85 -7.48 -16.17
CA VAL A 198 -0.97 -6.70 -17.05
C VAL A 198 -1.65 -5.39 -17.48
N GLU A 199 -2.95 -5.41 -17.75
CA GLU A 199 -3.70 -4.21 -18.15
C GLU A 199 -3.71 -3.17 -17.03
N GLN A 200 -3.88 -3.61 -15.76
CA GLN A 200 -3.80 -2.72 -14.60
C GLN A 200 -2.41 -2.11 -14.45
N VAL A 201 -1.35 -2.88 -14.70
CA VAL A 201 0.03 -2.39 -14.66
C VAL A 201 0.23 -1.31 -15.72
N GLU A 202 -0.09 -1.59 -16.97
CA GLU A 202 0.08 -0.65 -18.08
C GLU A 202 -0.75 0.63 -17.92
N ARG A 203 -1.93 0.53 -17.34
CA ARG A 203 -2.83 1.67 -17.14
C ARG A 203 -2.42 2.58 -15.99
N HIS A 204 -1.89 2.03 -14.89
CA HIS A 204 -1.73 2.77 -13.64
C HIS A 204 -0.27 2.99 -13.22
N ALA A 205 0.62 2.04 -13.49
CA ALA A 205 2.00 2.11 -13.02
C ALA A 205 2.86 3.06 -13.83
N THR A 206 3.92 3.58 -13.21
CA THR A 206 5.01 4.30 -13.88
C THR A 206 6.23 3.41 -14.06
N HIS A 207 6.35 2.41 -13.18
CA HIS A 207 7.46 1.45 -13.16
C HIS A 207 6.92 0.05 -12.84
N GLN A 208 7.58 -0.96 -13.38
CA GLN A 208 7.31 -2.36 -13.10
C GLN A 208 8.57 -3.05 -12.59
N LEU A 209 8.44 -3.75 -11.48
CA LEU A 209 9.42 -4.69 -10.97
C LEU A 209 8.86 -6.10 -11.13
N THR A 210 9.53 -6.92 -11.92
CA THR A 210 9.15 -8.33 -12.10
C THR A 210 10.08 -9.19 -11.25
N LEU A 211 9.50 -10.04 -10.39
CA LEU A 211 10.23 -11.08 -9.69
C LEU A 211 10.04 -12.40 -10.45
N SER A 212 11.14 -13.03 -10.89
CA SER A 212 11.10 -14.24 -11.70
C SER A 212 12.35 -15.08 -11.49
N GLU A 213 12.18 -16.40 -11.46
CA GLU A 213 13.30 -17.36 -11.41
C GLU A 213 14.11 -17.42 -12.72
N GLU A 214 13.57 -16.90 -13.80
CA GLU A 214 14.23 -16.87 -15.10
C GLU A 214 15.30 -15.77 -15.19
N GLU A 215 15.24 -14.77 -14.34
CA GLU A 215 16.22 -13.69 -14.26
C GLU A 215 17.42 -14.10 -13.42
N SER A 216 18.63 -13.70 -13.82
CA SER A 216 19.89 -14.08 -13.15
C SER A 216 19.94 -13.73 -11.67
N ASP A 217 19.40 -12.57 -11.30
CA ASP A 217 19.31 -12.07 -9.94
C ASP A 217 17.91 -12.23 -9.32
N GLY A 218 16.99 -12.90 -10.03
CA GLY A 218 15.61 -13.14 -9.61
C GLY A 218 14.66 -11.97 -9.84
N TRP A 219 15.08 -10.93 -10.59
CA TRP A 219 14.27 -9.76 -10.83
C TRP A 219 14.67 -8.98 -12.08
N SER A 220 13.72 -8.19 -12.61
CA SER A 220 13.97 -7.16 -13.61
C SER A 220 13.14 -5.90 -13.31
N PHE A 221 13.59 -4.74 -13.81
CA PHE A 221 12.95 -3.44 -13.58
C PHE A 221 12.85 -2.68 -14.89
N ARG A 222 11.66 -2.13 -15.16
CA ARG A 222 11.41 -1.30 -16.34
C ARG A 222 10.51 -0.10 -16.03
N LYS A 223 10.61 0.93 -16.86
CA LYS A 223 9.61 2.01 -16.92
C LYS A 223 8.42 1.54 -17.78
N VAL A 224 7.21 1.83 -17.33
CA VAL A 224 5.94 1.55 -18.03
C VAL A 224 5.55 2.76 -18.86
#